data_af2a732fa5f3497d323d2c794e694852
#
_entry.id   af2a732fa5f3497d323d2c794e694852
#
_cell.length_a   1.000
_cell.length_b   1.000
_cell.length_c   1.000
_cell.angle_alpha   90.00
_cell.angle_beta   90.00
_cell.angle_gamma   90.00
#
_symmetry.space_group_name_H-M   'P 1'
#
loop_
_entity.id
_entity.type
_entity.pdbx_description
1 polymer ?
#
loop_
_entity_poly.entity_id
_entity_poly.type
_entity_poly.pdbx_seq_one_letter_code
_entity_poly.pdbx_strand_id
1 'polypeptide(L)'
;EPKCIVLDEPTAMLDPNGRKEVLHAAHELNRKKGVTILLITHYMEEVVGADKVIVMDKGKVVMQGTPREIFSQVGKLKEYRLDVPQVTILADLLRQSGLDIPLGVLTREELVGHILRIAQIDS
;
A
#
# COMPACT_ATOMS: atom_id res chain seq x y z
N GLU A 1 28.10 -6.96 6.32
CA GLU A 1 26.89 -6.26 5.90
C GLU A 1 25.65 -7.02 6.37
N PRO A 2 24.63 -6.30 6.90
CA PRO A 2 23.41 -6.98 7.32
C PRO A 2 22.64 -7.49 6.10
N LYS A 3 22.07 -8.69 6.24
CA LYS A 3 21.21 -9.27 5.20
C LYS A 3 19.77 -8.85 5.38
N CYS A 4 19.42 -8.37 6.56
CA CYS A 4 18.05 -7.92 6.88
C CYS A 4 18.12 -6.73 7.83
N ILE A 5 17.33 -5.72 7.53
CA ILE A 5 17.20 -4.52 8.37
C ILE A 5 15.76 -4.42 8.81
N VAL A 6 15.55 -4.24 10.12
CA VAL A 6 14.22 -4.03 10.70
C VAL A 6 14.06 -2.55 11.01
N LEU A 7 13.03 -1.93 10.43
CA LEU A 7 12.68 -0.53 10.68
C LEU A 7 11.33 -0.48 11.39
N ASP A 8 11.35 -0.09 12.66
CA ASP A 8 10.14 -0.04 13.49
C ASP A 8 9.60 1.38 13.53
N GLU A 9 8.56 1.63 12.75
CA GLU A 9 7.93 2.94 12.60
C GLU A 9 8.95 4.06 12.37
N PRO A 10 9.81 3.92 11.34
CA PRO A 10 10.95 4.82 11.17
C PRO A 10 10.56 6.26 10.82
N THR A 11 9.31 6.46 10.38
CA THR A 11 8.86 7.77 9.88
C THR A 11 7.86 8.45 10.82
N ALA A 12 7.65 7.89 12.03
CA ALA A 12 6.60 8.36 12.95
C ALA A 12 6.73 9.83 13.33
N MET A 13 7.95 10.36 13.37
CA MET A 13 8.22 11.74 13.79
C MET A 13 8.64 12.64 12.61
N LEU A 14 8.51 12.16 11.38
CA LEU A 14 8.96 12.88 10.19
C LEU A 14 7.80 13.53 9.44
N ASP A 15 8.10 14.63 8.75
CA ASP A 15 7.17 15.25 7.83
C ASP A 15 7.08 14.42 6.53
N PRO A 16 6.15 14.74 5.61
CA PRO A 16 5.99 13.94 4.38
C PRO A 16 7.25 13.82 3.54
N ASN A 17 8.07 14.87 3.47
CA ASN A 17 9.32 14.82 2.70
C ASN A 17 10.34 13.90 3.35
N GLY A 18 10.46 13.97 4.68
CA GLY A 18 11.36 13.08 5.41
C GLY A 18 10.94 11.62 5.29
N ARG A 19 9.64 11.36 5.29
CA ARG A 19 9.13 10.00 5.08
C ARG A 19 9.52 9.45 3.72
N LYS A 20 9.38 10.25 2.67
CA LYS A 20 9.76 9.83 1.31
C LYS A 20 11.24 9.53 1.21
N GLU A 21 12.09 10.33 1.84
CA GLU A 21 13.54 10.12 1.83
C GLU A 21 13.91 8.80 2.51
N VAL A 22 13.33 8.50 3.67
CA VAL A 22 13.61 7.25 4.39
C VAL A 22 13.17 6.05 3.58
N LEU A 23 11.96 6.10 3.01
CA LEU A 23 11.44 5.01 2.21
C LEU A 23 12.26 4.80 0.94
N HIS A 24 12.68 5.89 0.30
CA HIS A 24 13.52 5.81 -0.89
C HIS A 24 14.85 5.14 -0.56
N ALA A 25 15.48 5.52 0.55
CA ALA A 25 16.73 4.92 0.99
C ALA A 25 16.58 3.42 1.25
N ALA A 26 15.48 3.02 1.88
CA ALA A 26 15.18 1.61 2.15
C ALA A 26 15.01 0.82 0.85
N HIS A 27 14.26 1.37 -0.11
CA HIS A 27 14.07 0.73 -1.41
C HIS A 27 15.38 0.60 -2.18
N GLU A 28 16.24 1.61 -2.11
CA GLU A 28 17.55 1.58 -2.77
C GLU A 28 18.42 0.47 -2.20
N LEU A 29 18.47 0.33 -0.88
CA LEU A 29 19.24 -0.75 -0.25
C LEU A 29 18.72 -2.13 -0.68
N ASN A 30 17.41 -2.28 -0.74
CA ASN A 30 16.80 -3.54 -1.15
C ASN A 30 17.15 -3.87 -2.60
N ARG A 31 16.98 -2.91 -3.51
CA ARG A 31 17.18 -3.14 -4.95
C ARG A 31 18.65 -3.29 -5.33
N LYS A 32 19.52 -2.40 -4.81
CA LYS A 32 20.92 -2.36 -5.23
C LYS A 32 21.81 -3.34 -4.49
N LYS A 33 21.53 -3.58 -3.21
CA LYS A 33 22.39 -4.42 -2.37
C LYS A 33 21.74 -5.72 -1.93
N GLY A 34 20.50 -5.97 -2.35
CA GLY A 34 19.79 -7.20 -1.98
C GLY A 34 19.49 -7.34 -0.50
N VAL A 35 19.47 -6.25 0.23
CA VAL A 35 19.14 -6.27 1.67
C VAL A 35 17.63 -6.42 1.85
N THR A 36 17.23 -7.39 2.68
CA THR A 36 15.82 -7.54 3.02
C THR A 36 15.44 -6.46 4.03
N ILE A 37 14.38 -5.74 3.74
CA ILE A 37 13.88 -4.69 4.63
C ILE A 37 12.55 -5.13 5.23
N LEU A 38 12.50 -5.19 6.57
CA LEU A 38 11.26 -5.43 7.29
C LEU A 38 10.80 -4.09 7.87
N LEU A 39 9.70 -3.56 7.34
CA LEU A 39 9.17 -2.27 7.74
C LEU A 39 7.92 -2.49 8.59
N ILE A 40 7.96 -1.99 9.83
CA ILE A 40 6.81 -2.04 10.74
C ILE A 40 6.18 -0.65 10.74
N THR A 41 4.94 -0.55 10.28
CA THR A 41 4.28 0.74 10.13
C THR A 41 2.76 0.60 10.23
N HIS A 42 2.10 1.68 10.60
CA HIS A 42 0.65 1.80 10.48
C HIS A 42 0.24 2.83 9.41
N TYR A 43 1.19 3.37 8.68
CA TYR A 43 0.92 4.30 7.58
C TYR A 43 0.74 3.52 6.29
N MET A 44 -0.47 3.49 5.78
CA MET A 44 -0.79 2.66 4.61
C MET A 44 -0.07 3.11 3.34
N GLU A 45 0.23 4.40 3.21
CA GLU A 45 1.01 4.88 2.06
C GLU A 45 2.40 4.25 1.98
N GLU A 46 2.98 3.89 3.12
CA GLU A 46 4.29 3.23 3.16
C GLU A 46 4.20 1.78 2.71
N VAL A 47 3.07 1.14 2.99
CA VAL A 47 2.83 -0.27 2.68
C VAL A 47 2.69 -0.50 1.18
N VAL A 48 2.16 0.47 0.45
CA VAL A 48 1.88 0.35 -0.98
C VAL A 48 3.11 -0.05 -1.80
N GLY A 49 4.30 0.40 -1.40
CA GLY A 49 5.54 0.09 -2.11
C GLY A 49 6.21 -1.22 -1.73
N ALA A 50 5.64 -1.98 -0.80
CA ALA A 50 6.26 -3.22 -0.34
C ALA A 50 6.03 -4.37 -1.33
N ASP A 51 6.90 -5.37 -1.27
CA ASP A 51 6.73 -6.60 -2.07
C ASP A 51 5.74 -7.55 -1.41
N LYS A 52 5.71 -7.56 -0.08
CA LYS A 52 4.82 -8.42 0.68
C LYS A 52 4.34 -7.69 1.92
N VAL A 53 3.07 -7.89 2.25
CA VAL A 53 2.44 -7.28 3.42
C VAL A 53 1.98 -8.38 4.37
N ILE A 54 2.26 -8.21 5.64
CA ILE A 54 1.77 -9.09 6.70
C ILE A 54 0.97 -8.21 7.66
N VAL A 55 -0.31 -8.53 7.81
CA VAL A 55 -1.21 -7.81 8.72
C VAL A 55 -1.31 -8.60 10.01
N MET A 56 -1.06 -7.92 11.12
CA MET A 56 -1.13 -8.53 12.44
C MET A 56 -2.20 -7.87 13.29
N ASP A 57 -2.90 -8.68 14.06
CA ASP A 57 -3.89 -8.20 15.02
C ASP A 57 -3.79 -9.06 16.28
N LYS A 58 -3.64 -8.40 17.43
CA LYS A 58 -3.56 -9.07 18.73
C LYS A 58 -2.48 -10.17 18.77
N GLY A 59 -1.34 -9.87 18.17
CA GLY A 59 -0.20 -10.78 18.17
C GLY A 59 -0.29 -11.94 17.17
N LYS A 60 -1.29 -11.93 16.30
CA LYS A 60 -1.48 -12.99 15.31
C LYS A 60 -1.47 -12.44 13.89
N VAL A 61 -0.93 -13.23 12.97
CA VAL A 61 -1.01 -12.91 11.54
C VAL A 61 -2.43 -13.21 11.06
N VAL A 62 -3.13 -12.19 10.59
CA VAL A 62 -4.52 -12.33 10.13
C VAL A 62 -4.67 -12.25 8.62
N MET A 63 -3.71 -11.62 7.95
CA MET A 63 -3.70 -11.53 6.48
C MET A 63 -2.24 -11.48 6.01
N GLN A 64 -1.96 -11.99 4.82
CA GLN A 64 -0.67 -11.81 4.17
C GLN A 64 -0.82 -11.92 2.66
N GLY A 65 0.03 -11.20 1.94
CA GLY A 65 0.00 -11.17 0.48
C GLY A 65 0.69 -9.94 -0.05
N THR A 66 0.52 -9.67 -1.35
CA THR A 66 1.00 -8.43 -1.94
C THR A 66 0.13 -7.26 -1.48
N PRO A 67 0.63 -6.02 -1.57
CA PRO A 67 -0.21 -4.86 -1.24
C PRO A 67 -1.53 -4.86 -2.00
N ARG A 68 -1.50 -5.22 -3.28
CA ARG A 68 -2.71 -5.26 -4.10
C ARG A 68 -3.71 -6.29 -3.58
N GLU A 69 -3.25 -7.46 -3.20
CA GLU A 69 -4.10 -8.51 -2.62
C GLU A 69 -4.72 -8.06 -1.29
N ILE A 70 -3.91 -7.43 -0.44
CA ILE A 70 -4.37 -6.96 0.88
C ILE A 70 -5.42 -5.86 0.72
N PHE A 71 -5.13 -4.84 -0.09
CA PHE A 71 -6.04 -3.70 -0.24
C PHE A 71 -7.24 -3.98 -1.14
N SER A 72 -7.28 -5.14 -1.77
CA SER A 72 -8.50 -5.62 -2.44
C SER A 72 -9.57 -6.04 -1.44
N GLN A 73 -9.20 -6.23 -0.18
CA GLN A 73 -10.10 -6.71 0.88
C GLN A 73 -10.44 -5.59 1.85
N VAL A 74 -10.98 -4.49 1.32
CA VAL A 74 -11.30 -3.28 2.10
C VAL A 74 -12.20 -3.59 3.30
N GLY A 75 -13.21 -4.43 3.12
CA GLY A 75 -14.12 -4.80 4.19
C GLY A 75 -13.41 -5.48 5.36
N LYS A 76 -12.50 -6.40 5.06
CA LYS A 76 -11.71 -7.09 6.10
C LYS A 76 -10.79 -6.14 6.84
N LEU A 77 -10.13 -5.23 6.10
CA LEU A 77 -9.24 -4.26 6.72
C LEU A 77 -9.99 -3.35 7.69
N LYS A 78 -11.22 -2.95 7.33
CA LYS A 78 -12.06 -2.16 8.22
C LYS A 78 -12.44 -2.93 9.49
N GLU A 79 -12.68 -4.23 9.39
CA GLU A 79 -12.96 -5.07 10.55
C GLU A 79 -11.82 -5.08 11.54
N TYR A 80 -10.57 -5.03 11.04
CA TYR A 80 -9.38 -4.97 11.89
C TYR A 80 -9.00 -3.53 12.27
N ARG A 81 -9.85 -2.55 11.94
CA ARG A 81 -9.63 -1.11 12.24
C ARG A 81 -8.36 -0.57 11.60
N LEU A 82 -8.02 -1.08 10.44
CA LEU A 82 -6.88 -0.61 9.67
C LEU A 82 -7.32 0.38 8.61
N ASP A 83 -6.47 1.36 8.36
CA ASP A 83 -6.71 2.32 7.30
C ASP A 83 -6.42 1.69 5.95
N VAL A 84 -7.01 2.28 4.91
CA VAL A 84 -6.81 1.87 3.52
C VAL A 84 -6.42 3.14 2.76
N PRO A 85 -5.50 3.06 1.77
CA PRO A 85 -5.19 4.26 0.98
C PRO A 85 -6.45 4.92 0.43
N GLN A 86 -6.50 6.25 0.46
CA GLN A 86 -7.68 7.00 0.02
C GLN A 86 -8.06 6.67 -1.42
N VAL A 87 -7.08 6.52 -2.30
CA VAL A 87 -7.33 6.20 -3.70
C VAL A 87 -7.97 4.82 -3.85
N THR A 88 -7.61 3.87 -2.97
CA THR A 88 -8.19 2.53 -2.98
C THR A 88 -9.66 2.58 -2.55
N ILE A 89 -9.98 3.39 -1.54
CA ILE A 89 -11.36 3.59 -1.09
C ILE A 89 -12.18 4.24 -2.20
N LEU A 90 -11.64 5.27 -2.85
CA LEU A 90 -12.34 5.94 -3.95
C LEU A 90 -12.61 4.97 -5.10
N ALA A 91 -11.63 4.16 -5.48
CA ALA A 91 -11.79 3.15 -6.53
C ALA A 91 -12.91 2.16 -6.17
N ASP A 92 -12.96 1.74 -4.90
CA ASP A 92 -14.00 0.83 -4.43
C ASP A 92 -15.39 1.46 -4.53
N LEU A 93 -15.53 2.73 -4.13
CA LEU A 93 -16.80 3.45 -4.23
C LEU A 93 -17.25 3.61 -5.67
N LEU A 94 -16.32 3.94 -6.58
CA LEU A 94 -16.62 4.08 -8.00
C LEU A 94 -17.07 2.74 -8.61
N ARG A 95 -16.43 1.65 -8.22
CA ARG A 95 -16.83 0.32 -8.67
C ARG A 95 -18.23 -0.02 -8.19
N GLN A 96 -18.57 0.32 -6.95
CA GLN A 96 -19.91 0.11 -6.40
C GLN A 96 -20.97 0.94 -7.13
N SER A 97 -20.55 2.07 -7.72
CA SER A 97 -21.45 2.90 -8.52
C SER A 97 -21.62 2.41 -9.95
N GLY A 98 -20.98 1.30 -10.32
CA GLY A 98 -21.14 0.66 -11.63
C GLY A 98 -19.99 0.88 -12.61
N LEU A 99 -18.94 1.57 -12.21
CA LEU A 99 -17.76 1.75 -13.08
C LEU A 99 -16.88 0.50 -13.05
N ASP A 100 -16.29 0.18 -14.19
CA ASP A 100 -15.44 -1.00 -14.34
C ASP A 100 -14.01 -0.68 -13.90
N ILE A 101 -13.81 -0.63 -12.59
CA ILE A 101 -12.52 -0.35 -11.99
C ILE A 101 -12.04 -1.59 -11.25
N PRO A 102 -10.81 -2.08 -11.50
CA PRO A 102 -10.29 -3.28 -10.85
C PRO A 102 -10.15 -3.12 -9.33
N LEU A 103 -10.16 -4.24 -8.63
CA LEU A 103 -9.85 -4.28 -7.21
C LEU A 103 -8.37 -3.97 -6.98
N GLY A 104 -8.06 -3.44 -5.80
CA GLY A 104 -6.67 -3.28 -5.38
C GLY A 104 -5.93 -2.16 -6.05
N VAL A 105 -6.63 -1.11 -6.52
CA VAL A 105 -5.97 0.10 -7.01
C VAL A 105 -5.19 0.74 -5.86
N LEU A 106 -3.91 0.99 -6.06
CA LEU A 106 -3.01 1.46 -5.01
C LEU A 106 -2.54 2.90 -5.18
N THR A 107 -2.54 3.41 -6.40
CA THR A 107 -2.01 4.76 -6.67
C THR A 107 -3.01 5.61 -7.43
N ARG A 108 -2.84 6.93 -7.28
CA ARG A 108 -3.66 7.89 -8.03
C ARG A 108 -3.49 7.70 -9.53
N GLU A 109 -2.28 7.44 -9.97
CA GLU A 109 -1.97 7.24 -11.39
C GLU A 109 -2.71 6.05 -11.97
N GLU A 110 -2.81 4.95 -11.23
CA GLU A 110 -3.59 3.79 -11.64
C GLU A 110 -5.06 4.16 -11.81
N LEU A 111 -5.62 4.85 -10.81
CA LEU A 111 -7.04 5.22 -10.85
C LEU A 111 -7.34 6.16 -12.01
N VAL A 112 -6.50 7.19 -12.21
CA VAL A 112 -6.66 8.13 -13.32
C VAL A 112 -6.61 7.37 -14.65
N GLY A 113 -5.68 6.43 -14.80
CA GLY A 113 -5.58 5.61 -16.02
C GLY A 113 -6.86 4.84 -16.31
N HIS A 114 -7.45 4.23 -15.29
CA HIS A 114 -8.71 3.48 -15.45
C HIS A 114 -9.88 4.40 -15.81
N ILE A 115 -9.97 5.57 -15.18
CA ILE A 115 -11.03 6.54 -15.46
C ILE A 115 -10.91 7.05 -16.90
N LEU A 116 -9.70 7.40 -17.35
CA LEU A 116 -9.48 7.87 -18.72
C LEU A 116 -9.85 6.81 -19.74
N ARG A 117 -9.54 5.54 -19.47
CA ARG A 117 -9.90 4.44 -20.36
C ARG A 117 -11.42 4.33 -20.49
N ILE A 118 -12.14 4.41 -19.38
CA ILE A 118 -13.60 4.35 -19.38
C ILE A 118 -14.19 5.54 -20.15
N ALA A 119 -13.66 6.75 -19.94
CA ALA A 119 -14.11 7.93 -20.65
C ALA A 119 -13.88 7.85 -22.16
N GLN A 120 -12.78 7.24 -22.59
CA GLN A 120 -12.50 7.05 -24.00
C GLN A 120 -13.46 6.09 -24.68
N ILE A 121 -13.90 5.06 -23.96
CA ILE A 121 -14.86 4.09 -24.47
C ILE A 121 -16.23 4.74 -24.65
N ASP A 122 -16.59 5.65 -23.74
CA ASP A 122 -17.89 6.33 -23.75
C ASP A 122 -17.95 7.52 -24.71
N SER A 123 -16.82 7.94 -25.25
CA SER A 123 -16.77 9.01 -26.24
C SER A 123 -16.73 8.45 -27.67
#